data_944bcf0c14301f79ef0dddcd55e1c83c
#
_entry.id   944bcf0c14301f79ef0dddcd55e1c83c
#
_cell.length_a   1.000
_cell.length_b   1.000
_cell.length_c   1.000
_cell.angle_alpha   90.00
_cell.angle_beta   90.00
_cell.angle_gamma   90.00
#
_symmetry.space_group_name_H-M   'P 1'
#
loop_
_entity.id
_entity.type
_entity.pdbx_description
1 polymer ?
#
loop_
_entity_poly.entity_id
_entity_poly.type
_entity_poly.pdbx_seq_one_letter_code
_entity_poly.pdbx_strand_id
1 'polypeptide(L)'
;LRNLLGALVTDQRPFKTKKRQTKVAEQLGCAACPLDKIQGLNKVINIDRIRGKRVMLWAQSPGARENEEGLELVGASGQLLWKELLPYGIERKHVDLQNVIRCRPLGIDGIEHTPTKKELRCCSVYNTEALLKNDGKACVHVILGKVAADQLLPKVKRTGSIFWHEQWNAYVVLVDHPSFILRSGGTKAGWIYYKLRDQFRAVRTILDHPGRWGYVKAQNYGAVSDMRQMAELKQTIYKEAKTGRRVGVDFEDGIVDGKHVVLSVAFSWGVLDNDGVFKGGARSVVLNHPQAKHVPGVLPKLLSEIKAILSDGAVRKVLQHGSSDCTDSLELLGCQIEGYDYDVQYATYLKHPHLRSYSLNSIANNFFPEFGDYKTMATPYHGNFALMPLDLLVTYNCADADLTKRAELKTSTGMNMPLLQVYIRVAFTLARMEKVGPIVDAENLARAEKLIPDEIKKIDHKLRVIAGRADFDPGKNQQVAWLLFDKLKLPKPIDKRGVETRSTAKGVLETLTLTQKSAAPKLMTMKRKLEKIRTTYISGYKRALQTPRRMILSYWWLTGAVTGRLRSSGRDEEGVDKGGMNLQNLHGNSFIKNILVSDPNWRIAYDGNSKQTDK
;
A
#
# COMPACT_ATOMS: atom_id res chain seq x y z
N LEU A 1 -6.67 30.17 11.99
CA LEU A 1 -7.33 29.81 13.26
C LEU A 1 -8.80 29.42 13.07
N ARG A 2 -9.61 30.20 12.33
CA ARG A 2 -11.01 29.82 12.03
C ARG A 2 -11.13 28.54 11.21
N ASN A 3 -10.15 28.23 10.35
CA ASN A 3 -10.16 27.01 9.52
C ASN A 3 -9.78 25.74 10.31
N LEU A 4 -8.99 25.84 11.38
CA LEU A 4 -8.66 24.70 12.26
C LEU A 4 -9.87 24.21 13.08
N LEU A 5 -10.73 25.13 13.54
CA LEU A 5 -11.95 24.78 14.26
C LEU A 5 -13.01 24.12 13.39
N GLY A 6 -13.07 24.45 12.10
CA GLY A 6 -14.02 23.88 11.16
C GLY A 6 -13.75 22.43 10.76
N ALA A 7 -12.48 22.03 10.66
CA ALA A 7 -12.09 20.72 10.14
C ALA A 7 -12.21 19.57 11.14
N LEU A 8 -12.23 19.87 12.45
CA LEU A 8 -12.32 18.86 13.50
C LEU A 8 -13.77 18.52 13.94
N VAL A 9 -14.77 19.27 13.43
CA VAL A 9 -16.16 19.20 13.93
C VAL A 9 -17.21 18.95 12.82
N THR A 10 -16.87 18.77 11.54
CA THR A 10 -17.92 18.80 10.52
C THR A 10 -18.07 17.53 9.67
N ASP A 11 -19.30 17.04 9.66
CA ASP A 11 -20.03 16.56 8.51
C ASP A 11 -20.16 17.72 7.48
N GLN A 12 -19.69 17.54 6.24
CA GLN A 12 -19.68 18.59 5.20
C GLN A 12 -21.08 18.85 4.61
N ARG A 13 -22.03 19.27 5.45
CA ARG A 13 -23.24 19.95 4.98
C ARG A 13 -23.20 21.39 5.44
N PRO A 14 -23.58 22.38 4.60
CA PRO A 14 -23.55 23.79 4.99
C PRO A 14 -24.46 23.99 6.19
N PHE A 15 -23.87 24.47 7.31
CA PHE A 15 -24.60 24.72 8.54
C PHE A 15 -25.67 25.76 8.32
N LYS A 16 -26.92 25.34 8.30
CA LYS A 16 -28.07 26.23 8.47
C LYS A 16 -28.27 26.50 9.96
N THR A 17 -28.03 27.75 10.36
CA THR A 17 -28.40 28.48 11.57
C THR A 17 -27.50 28.37 12.82
N LYS A 18 -27.20 29.54 13.39
CA LYS A 18 -26.49 29.76 14.68
C LYS A 18 -27.04 28.93 15.89
N LYS A 19 -28.33 28.59 15.92
CA LYS A 19 -28.98 27.79 16.98
C LYS A 19 -28.48 26.34 17.05
N ARG A 20 -27.99 25.75 15.92
CA ARG A 20 -27.49 24.36 15.93
C ARG A 20 -26.04 24.26 16.42
N GLN A 21 -25.23 25.30 16.21
CA GLN A 21 -23.86 25.37 16.75
C GLN A 21 -23.83 25.46 18.27
N THR A 22 -24.73 26.24 18.90
CA THR A 22 -24.86 26.36 20.36
C THR A 22 -25.27 25.04 21.01
N LYS A 23 -26.26 24.32 20.45
CA LYS A 23 -26.67 22.99 20.97
C LYS A 23 -25.60 21.92 20.89
N VAL A 24 -24.73 21.95 19.86
CA VAL A 24 -23.62 20.99 19.74
C VAL A 24 -22.50 21.31 20.71
N ALA A 25 -22.23 22.59 21.01
CA ALA A 25 -21.23 23.00 21.98
C ALA A 25 -21.63 22.62 23.42
N GLU A 26 -22.91 22.70 23.76
CA GLU A 26 -23.46 22.29 25.07
C GLU A 26 -23.37 20.78 25.33
N GLN A 27 -23.13 19.95 24.31
CA GLN A 27 -23.02 18.50 24.42
C GLN A 27 -21.57 17.98 24.44
N LEU A 28 -20.57 18.84 24.51
CA LEU A 28 -19.16 18.50 24.56
C LEU A 28 -18.57 18.90 25.93
N GLY A 29 -17.43 18.28 26.25
CA GLY A 29 -16.75 18.52 27.52
C GLY A 29 -17.19 17.57 28.65
N CYS A 30 -16.64 17.81 29.83
CA CYS A 30 -16.82 16.92 30.98
C CYS A 30 -18.28 16.78 31.40
N ALA A 31 -19.04 17.86 31.49
CA ALA A 31 -20.45 17.86 31.95
C ALA A 31 -21.36 16.91 31.13
N ALA A 32 -21.04 16.65 29.89
CA ALA A 32 -21.76 15.71 29.01
C ALA A 32 -21.18 14.30 29.01
N CYS A 33 -20.04 14.08 29.65
CA CYS A 33 -19.28 12.84 29.62
C CYS A 33 -19.76 11.83 30.66
N PRO A 34 -19.98 10.56 30.30
CA PRO A 34 -20.32 9.53 31.29
C PRO A 34 -19.30 9.41 32.43
N LEU A 35 -18.01 9.58 32.12
CA LEU A 35 -16.90 9.48 33.09
C LEU A 35 -16.92 10.60 34.14
N ASP A 36 -17.61 11.72 33.90
CA ASP A 36 -17.71 12.83 34.87
C ASP A 36 -18.47 12.45 36.15
N LYS A 37 -19.31 11.43 36.05
CA LYS A 37 -20.14 10.93 37.15
C LYS A 37 -19.46 9.83 37.99
N ILE A 38 -18.29 9.36 37.57
CA ILE A 38 -17.56 8.29 38.26
C ILE A 38 -16.71 8.92 39.37
N GLN A 39 -16.93 8.47 40.60
CA GLN A 39 -16.15 8.93 41.77
C GLN A 39 -14.72 8.35 41.72
N GLY A 40 -13.75 9.09 42.26
CA GLY A 40 -12.34 8.66 42.34
C GLY A 40 -11.56 8.75 41.04
N LEU A 41 -12.16 9.27 39.96
CA LEU A 41 -11.41 9.55 38.74
C LEU A 41 -10.66 10.88 38.84
N ASN A 42 -9.34 10.78 38.71
CA ASN A 42 -8.51 11.97 38.56
C ASN A 42 -8.57 12.45 37.12
N LYS A 43 -9.01 13.68 36.92
CA LYS A 43 -9.03 14.32 35.60
C LYS A 43 -7.63 14.82 35.30
N VAL A 44 -6.83 13.96 34.63
CA VAL A 44 -5.47 14.33 34.22
C VAL A 44 -5.56 15.31 33.04
N ILE A 45 -5.88 16.58 33.36
CA ILE A 45 -6.02 17.64 32.35
C ILE A 45 -4.69 18.39 32.22
N ASN A 46 -3.91 18.07 31.22
CA ASN A 46 -2.57 18.62 31.04
C ASN A 46 -2.46 19.76 30.02
N ILE A 47 -3.57 20.40 29.64
CA ILE A 47 -3.51 21.53 28.69
C ILE A 47 -2.56 22.61 29.17
N ASP A 48 -2.52 22.86 30.50
CA ASP A 48 -1.63 23.87 31.07
C ASP A 48 -0.15 23.50 31.05
N ARG A 49 0.18 22.24 30.70
CA ARG A 49 1.56 21.76 30.56
C ARG A 49 2.06 21.82 29.11
N ILE A 50 1.19 22.14 28.15
CA ILE A 50 1.62 22.31 26.76
C ILE A 50 2.42 23.61 26.65
N ARG A 51 3.65 23.50 26.13
CA ARG A 51 4.65 24.58 26.06
C ARG A 51 5.11 24.88 24.64
N GLY A 52 4.43 24.33 23.62
CA GLY A 52 4.83 24.50 22.23
C GLY A 52 6.13 23.78 21.92
N LYS A 53 6.26 22.52 22.34
CA LYS A 53 7.42 21.69 22.02
C LYS A 53 7.36 21.19 20.58
N ARG A 54 8.53 20.86 20.04
CA ARG A 54 8.65 20.36 18.66
C ARG A 54 8.12 18.92 18.47
N VAL A 55 7.93 18.18 19.56
CA VAL A 55 7.30 16.86 19.58
C VAL A 55 5.99 16.95 20.34
N MET A 56 4.90 16.53 19.73
CA MET A 56 3.62 16.35 20.41
C MET A 56 3.26 14.87 20.44
N LEU A 57 3.12 14.31 21.63
CA LEU A 57 2.83 12.90 21.83
C LEU A 57 1.38 12.72 22.28
N TRP A 58 0.69 11.80 21.61
CA TRP A 58 -0.70 11.49 21.88
C TRP A 58 -0.86 10.05 22.35
N ALA A 59 -1.45 9.86 23.52
CA ALA A 59 -1.79 8.54 24.03
C ALA A 59 -3.32 8.36 24.11
N GLN A 60 -3.78 7.18 24.49
CA GLN A 60 -5.21 6.88 24.55
C GLN A 60 -5.87 7.50 25.77
N SER A 61 -5.50 7.07 26.96
CA SER A 61 -6.14 7.41 28.24
C SER A 61 -5.17 7.16 29.38
N PRO A 62 -5.36 7.77 30.58
CA PRO A 62 -4.63 7.39 31.78
C PRO A 62 -4.89 5.93 32.16
N GLY A 63 -3.87 5.23 32.62
CA GLY A 63 -3.98 3.96 33.31
C GLY A 63 -4.20 4.12 34.83
N ALA A 64 -4.07 3.03 35.59
CA ALA A 64 -4.27 3.07 37.04
C ALA A 64 -3.29 4.03 37.72
N ARG A 65 -2.00 3.88 37.44
CA ARG A 65 -0.94 4.67 38.06
C ARG A 65 -0.99 6.14 37.65
N GLU A 66 -1.32 6.40 36.39
CA GLU A 66 -1.54 7.77 35.89
C GLU A 66 -2.74 8.44 36.57
N ASN A 67 -3.79 7.67 36.90
CA ASN A 67 -4.95 8.17 37.62
C ASN A 67 -4.60 8.50 39.08
N GLU A 68 -3.70 7.74 39.70
CA GLU A 68 -3.25 7.98 41.08
C GLU A 68 -2.30 9.19 41.16
N GLU A 69 -1.30 9.25 40.26
CA GLU A 69 -0.24 10.26 40.29
C GLU A 69 -0.66 11.60 39.61
N GLY A 70 -1.74 11.60 38.81
CA GLY A 70 -2.16 12.77 38.05
C GLY A 70 -1.18 13.16 36.92
N LEU A 71 -0.38 12.21 36.45
CA LEU A 71 0.64 12.41 35.44
C LEU A 71 0.50 11.36 34.33
N GLU A 72 0.64 11.76 33.06
CA GLU A 72 0.58 10.81 31.94
C GLU A 72 1.86 10.00 31.83
N LEU A 73 1.72 8.77 31.30
CA LEU A 73 2.82 7.86 30.95
C LEU A 73 3.87 7.69 32.07
N VAL A 74 3.42 7.43 33.28
CA VAL A 74 4.25 7.08 34.45
C VAL A 74 4.22 5.58 34.74
N GLY A 75 3.19 4.87 34.29
CA GLY A 75 3.09 3.40 34.44
C GLY A 75 4.06 2.64 33.53
N ALA A 76 3.95 1.31 33.53
CA ALA A 76 4.86 0.42 32.80
C ALA A 76 4.98 0.75 31.29
N SER A 77 3.87 1.15 30.65
CA SER A 77 3.85 1.59 29.25
C SER A 77 4.66 2.85 29.01
N GLY A 78 4.53 3.82 29.93
CA GLY A 78 5.31 5.05 29.90
C GLY A 78 6.80 4.81 30.14
N GLN A 79 7.14 3.96 31.10
CA GLN A 79 8.53 3.59 31.38
C GLN A 79 9.22 2.96 30.16
N LEU A 80 8.53 2.03 29.46
CA LEU A 80 9.04 1.48 28.21
C LEU A 80 9.23 2.58 27.15
N LEU A 81 8.23 3.45 26.97
CA LEU A 81 8.28 4.53 26.00
C LEU A 81 9.48 5.45 26.21
N TRP A 82 9.68 5.95 27.43
CA TRP A 82 10.78 6.87 27.74
C TRP A 82 12.14 6.20 27.64
N LYS A 83 12.24 4.93 28.06
CA LYS A 83 13.46 4.15 27.88
C LYS A 83 13.87 4.04 26.41
N GLU A 84 12.91 3.82 25.50
CA GLU A 84 13.18 3.64 24.08
C GLU A 84 13.35 4.96 23.31
N LEU A 85 12.84 6.08 23.82
CA LEU A 85 13.06 7.41 23.25
C LEU A 85 14.40 8.04 23.68
N LEU A 86 14.90 7.67 24.86
CA LEU A 86 16.12 8.24 25.43
C LEU A 86 17.36 8.11 24.52
N PRO A 87 17.64 6.97 23.86
CA PRO A 87 18.77 6.85 22.92
C PRO A 87 18.77 7.85 21.77
N TYR A 88 17.60 8.40 21.45
CA TYR A 88 17.41 9.41 20.40
C TYR A 88 17.41 10.84 20.94
N GLY A 89 17.77 11.04 22.21
CA GLY A 89 17.79 12.35 22.87
C GLY A 89 16.40 12.96 23.09
N ILE A 90 15.35 12.14 23.11
CA ILE A 90 13.97 12.58 23.32
C ILE A 90 13.55 12.19 24.75
N GLU A 91 13.55 13.17 25.63
CA GLU A 91 13.11 13.05 27.01
C GLU A 91 11.74 13.70 27.22
N ARG A 92 11.08 13.39 28.35
CA ARG A 92 9.79 13.95 28.71
C ARG A 92 9.73 15.50 28.65
N LYS A 93 10.82 16.18 29.04
CA LYS A 93 10.93 17.64 29.01
C LYS A 93 10.90 18.23 27.58
N HIS A 94 11.17 17.41 26.55
CA HIS A 94 11.21 17.82 25.12
C HIS A 94 9.86 17.62 24.42
N VAL A 95 8.84 17.10 25.12
CA VAL A 95 7.59 16.63 24.52
C VAL A 95 6.41 17.36 25.15
N ASP A 96 5.48 17.85 24.33
CA ASP A 96 4.12 18.15 24.77
C ASP A 96 3.31 16.86 24.73
N LEU A 97 2.69 16.50 25.84
CA LEU A 97 2.04 15.21 26.02
C LEU A 97 0.53 15.39 26.24
N GLN A 98 -0.27 14.54 25.60
CA GLN A 98 -1.71 14.59 25.69
C GLN A 98 -2.35 13.21 25.53
N ASN A 99 -3.36 12.92 26.35
CA ASN A 99 -4.26 11.79 26.12
C ASN A 99 -5.51 12.24 25.34
N VAL A 100 -6.00 11.42 24.39
CA VAL A 100 -7.26 11.72 23.67
C VAL A 100 -8.48 11.59 24.57
N ILE A 101 -8.39 10.80 25.65
CA ILE A 101 -9.32 10.80 26.79
C ILE A 101 -8.53 11.10 28.06
N ARG A 102 -9.02 12.05 28.87
CA ARG A 102 -8.31 12.60 30.02
C ARG A 102 -8.57 11.90 31.34
N CYS A 103 -9.54 11.02 31.38
CA CYS A 103 -9.88 10.20 32.53
C CYS A 103 -9.60 8.74 32.22
N ARG A 104 -9.29 7.95 33.25
CA ARG A 104 -9.27 6.50 33.13
C ARG A 104 -10.66 5.98 32.78
N PRO A 105 -10.86 5.23 31.69
CA PRO A 105 -12.19 4.75 31.28
C PRO A 105 -12.64 3.59 32.17
N LEU A 106 -13.36 3.91 33.25
CA LEU A 106 -13.96 2.97 34.19
C LEU A 106 -15.48 2.91 34.01
N GLY A 107 -16.06 1.73 34.13
CA GLY A 107 -17.48 1.52 34.32
C GLY A 107 -17.92 1.88 35.74
N ILE A 108 -19.23 1.93 35.99
CA ILE A 108 -19.82 2.13 37.33
C ILE A 108 -19.42 0.96 38.25
N ASP A 109 -19.15 -0.19 37.69
CA ASP A 109 -18.64 -1.41 38.34
C ASP A 109 -17.14 -1.36 38.68
N GLY A 110 -16.45 -0.27 38.35
CA GLY A 110 -15.01 -0.11 38.55
C GLY A 110 -14.15 -0.89 37.53
N ILE A 111 -14.77 -1.55 36.56
CA ILE A 111 -14.05 -2.31 35.52
C ILE A 111 -13.58 -1.37 34.41
N GLU A 112 -12.30 -1.50 34.04
CA GLU A 112 -11.72 -0.70 32.93
C GLU A 112 -12.23 -1.21 31.58
N HIS A 113 -12.63 -0.28 30.72
CA HIS A 113 -13.12 -0.60 29.38
C HIS A 113 -12.39 0.22 28.30
N THR A 114 -12.52 -0.22 27.05
CA THR A 114 -12.07 0.59 25.91
C THR A 114 -12.94 1.85 25.81
N PRO A 115 -12.36 3.06 25.62
CA PRO A 115 -13.11 4.28 25.50
C PRO A 115 -14.27 4.19 24.51
N THR A 116 -15.46 4.59 24.94
CA THR A 116 -16.65 4.63 24.11
C THR A 116 -16.63 5.82 23.15
N LYS A 117 -17.39 5.72 22.06
CA LYS A 117 -17.53 6.84 21.11
C LYS A 117 -18.06 8.12 21.76
N LYS A 118 -18.90 8.01 22.81
CA LYS A 118 -19.43 9.15 23.54
C LYS A 118 -18.34 9.83 24.37
N GLU A 119 -17.54 9.09 25.09
CA GLU A 119 -16.41 9.60 25.88
C GLU A 119 -15.37 10.28 25.00
N LEU A 120 -14.98 9.62 23.89
CA LEU A 120 -14.07 10.19 22.90
C LEU A 120 -14.60 11.51 22.33
N ARG A 121 -15.90 11.57 22.02
CA ARG A 121 -16.53 12.79 21.51
C ARG A 121 -16.55 13.91 22.57
N CYS A 122 -16.86 13.61 23.82
CA CYS A 122 -16.84 14.60 24.90
C CYS A 122 -15.44 15.19 25.10
N CYS A 123 -14.39 14.37 25.04
CA CYS A 123 -13.01 14.83 25.20
C CYS A 123 -12.42 15.54 23.96
N SER A 124 -13.06 15.51 22.79
CA SER A 124 -12.53 16.08 21.56
C SER A 124 -12.24 17.59 21.63
N VAL A 125 -13.00 18.34 22.41
CA VAL A 125 -12.78 19.80 22.61
C VAL A 125 -11.40 20.08 23.19
N TYR A 126 -10.95 19.26 24.13
CA TYR A 126 -9.64 19.41 24.77
C TYR A 126 -8.49 19.00 23.86
N ASN A 127 -8.73 18.07 22.95
CA ASN A 127 -7.73 17.71 21.92
C ASN A 127 -7.50 18.89 20.97
N THR A 128 -8.59 19.56 20.56
CA THR A 128 -8.52 20.79 19.76
C THR A 128 -7.79 21.91 20.51
N GLU A 129 -8.11 22.12 21.78
CA GLU A 129 -7.45 23.11 22.61
C GLU A 129 -5.94 22.83 22.77
N ALA A 130 -5.56 21.56 22.94
CA ALA A 130 -4.16 21.15 23.03
C ALA A 130 -3.38 21.47 21.74
N LEU A 131 -3.99 21.22 20.57
CA LEU A 131 -3.40 21.59 19.28
C LEU A 131 -3.22 23.10 19.15
N LEU A 132 -4.22 23.88 19.56
CA LEU A 132 -4.15 25.35 19.54
C LEU A 132 -3.07 25.90 20.47
N LYS A 133 -2.91 25.32 21.66
CA LYS A 133 -1.85 25.73 22.61
C LYS A 133 -0.44 25.36 22.14
N ASN A 134 -0.27 24.26 21.39
CA ASN A 134 1.02 23.97 20.77
C ASN A 134 1.36 24.98 19.66
N ASP A 135 0.35 25.67 19.09
CA ASP A 135 0.49 26.78 18.14
C ASP A 135 1.31 26.41 16.89
N GLY A 136 1.15 25.15 16.41
CA GLY A 136 1.86 24.67 15.23
C GLY A 136 3.39 24.53 15.39
N LYS A 137 3.91 24.56 16.63
CA LYS A 137 5.35 24.42 16.89
C LYS A 137 5.85 22.98 16.80
N ALA A 138 4.94 22.01 16.93
CA ALA A 138 5.28 20.60 16.73
C ALA A 138 5.59 20.34 15.26
N CYS A 139 6.78 19.86 14.98
CA CYS A 139 7.14 19.35 13.64
C CYS A 139 6.86 17.85 13.50
N VAL A 140 6.56 17.17 14.61
CA VAL A 140 6.14 15.76 14.62
C VAL A 140 5.11 15.48 15.71
N HIS A 141 4.03 14.78 15.32
CA HIS A 141 3.02 14.22 16.22
C HIS A 141 3.21 12.71 16.30
N VAL A 142 3.59 12.20 17.46
CA VAL A 142 3.71 10.78 17.75
C VAL A 142 2.40 10.30 18.34
N ILE A 143 1.70 9.38 17.69
CA ILE A 143 0.37 8.90 18.11
C ILE A 143 0.47 7.42 18.50
N LEU A 144 0.20 7.13 19.77
CA LEU A 144 0.30 5.80 20.36
C LEU A 144 -1.01 5.03 20.25
N GLY A 145 -1.03 4.04 19.38
CA GLY A 145 -2.13 3.08 19.25
C GLY A 145 -3.31 3.55 18.39
N LYS A 146 -4.14 2.56 18.06
CA LYS A 146 -5.24 2.74 17.10
C LYS A 146 -6.32 3.71 17.57
N VAL A 147 -6.70 3.66 18.86
CA VAL A 147 -7.80 4.48 19.38
C VAL A 147 -7.46 5.98 19.29
N ALA A 148 -6.24 6.36 19.69
CA ALA A 148 -5.78 7.73 19.56
C ALA A 148 -5.72 8.17 18.08
N ALA A 149 -5.22 7.30 17.22
CA ALA A 149 -5.13 7.57 15.79
C ALA A 149 -6.50 7.73 15.13
N ASP A 150 -7.48 6.88 15.45
CA ASP A 150 -8.83 6.97 14.89
C ASP A 150 -9.59 8.20 15.41
N GLN A 151 -9.31 8.65 16.63
CA GLN A 151 -9.90 9.85 17.20
C GLN A 151 -9.35 11.13 16.57
N LEU A 152 -8.05 11.21 16.39
CA LEU A 152 -7.39 12.42 15.89
C LEU A 152 -7.43 12.53 14.35
N LEU A 153 -7.49 11.39 13.66
CA LEU A 153 -7.35 11.28 12.21
C LEU A 153 -8.50 10.46 11.56
N PRO A 154 -9.77 10.76 11.85
CA PRO A 154 -10.90 9.88 11.46
C PRO A 154 -11.12 9.79 9.95
N LYS A 155 -10.72 10.80 9.20
CA LYS A 155 -10.93 10.88 7.74
C LYS A 155 -9.63 10.99 6.94
N VAL A 156 -8.47 10.88 7.59
CA VAL A 156 -7.18 11.03 6.92
C VAL A 156 -6.78 9.71 6.26
N LYS A 157 -6.49 9.75 4.96
CA LYS A 157 -5.88 8.62 4.26
C LYS A 157 -4.44 8.44 4.76
N ARG A 158 -4.18 7.33 5.44
CA ARG A 158 -2.87 7.01 6.01
C ARG A 158 -2.04 6.26 4.97
N THR A 159 -0.89 6.81 4.62
CA THR A 159 0.03 6.26 3.61
C THR A 159 1.18 5.47 4.25
N GLY A 160 0.94 4.87 5.40
CA GLY A 160 1.95 4.14 6.18
C GLY A 160 1.92 4.54 7.65
N SER A 161 3.00 4.25 8.37
CA SER A 161 3.13 4.63 9.78
C SER A 161 3.68 6.04 9.99
N ILE A 162 4.26 6.66 8.94
CA ILE A 162 4.80 8.02 8.94
C ILE A 162 4.29 8.74 7.69
N PHE A 163 3.68 9.91 7.88
CA PHE A 163 3.17 10.72 6.78
C PHE A 163 3.03 12.18 7.18
N TRP A 164 3.02 13.09 6.20
CA TRP A 164 2.78 14.50 6.41
C TRP A 164 1.29 14.81 6.60
N HIS A 165 0.96 15.63 7.59
CA HIS A 165 -0.39 16.10 7.84
C HIS A 165 -0.51 17.59 7.49
N GLU A 166 -1.20 17.90 6.39
CA GLU A 166 -1.26 19.24 5.81
C GLU A 166 -1.76 20.32 6.80
N GLN A 167 -2.85 20.03 7.52
CA GLN A 167 -3.44 21.01 8.43
C GLN A 167 -2.58 21.27 9.68
N TRP A 168 -1.79 20.28 10.12
CA TRP A 168 -0.89 20.44 11.25
C TRP A 168 0.48 20.95 10.84
N ASN A 169 0.74 20.98 9.54
CA ASN A 169 2.04 21.32 8.96
C ASN A 169 3.18 20.55 9.66
N ALA A 170 2.98 19.26 9.89
CA ALA A 170 3.84 18.41 10.69
C ALA A 170 3.78 16.97 10.23
N TYR A 171 4.83 16.20 10.52
CA TYR A 171 4.77 14.75 10.37
C TYR A 171 3.92 14.09 11.46
N VAL A 172 3.22 13.04 11.09
CA VAL A 172 2.54 12.10 11.98
C VAL A 172 3.28 10.79 11.97
N VAL A 173 3.63 10.29 13.14
CA VAL A 173 4.23 8.98 13.36
C VAL A 173 3.25 8.13 14.16
N LEU A 174 2.67 7.11 13.51
CA LEU A 174 1.76 6.16 14.13
C LEU A 174 2.57 5.02 14.74
N VAL A 175 2.51 4.88 16.05
CA VAL A 175 3.27 3.90 16.82
C VAL A 175 2.30 2.93 17.48
N ASP A 176 2.65 1.64 17.53
CA ASP A 176 1.91 0.67 18.33
C ASP A 176 2.00 1.05 19.82
N HIS A 177 0.87 0.97 20.54
CA HIS A 177 0.85 1.41 21.93
C HIS A 177 1.83 0.57 22.77
N PRO A 178 2.68 1.15 23.63
CA PRO A 178 3.66 0.40 24.41
C PRO A 178 3.06 -0.74 25.25
N SER A 179 1.81 -0.61 25.72
CA SER A 179 1.11 -1.69 26.42
C SER A 179 0.88 -2.93 25.54
N PHE A 180 0.69 -2.76 24.22
CA PHE A 180 0.60 -3.88 23.30
C PHE A 180 1.93 -4.60 23.18
N ILE A 181 3.03 -3.86 23.10
CA ILE A 181 4.38 -4.43 23.05
C ILE A 181 4.69 -5.21 24.33
N LEU A 182 4.34 -4.66 25.50
CA LEU A 182 4.52 -5.35 26.79
C LEU A 182 3.74 -6.66 26.84
N ARG A 183 2.46 -6.66 26.42
CA ARG A 183 1.64 -7.89 26.36
C ARG A 183 2.15 -8.90 25.35
N SER A 184 2.83 -8.45 24.31
CA SER A 184 3.42 -9.31 23.27
C SER A 184 4.81 -9.87 23.65
N GLY A 185 5.28 -9.67 24.88
CA GLY A 185 6.56 -10.15 25.38
C GLY A 185 7.66 -9.08 25.55
N GLY A 186 7.31 -7.80 25.45
CA GLY A 186 8.26 -6.70 25.61
C GLY A 186 9.40 -6.74 24.59
N THR A 187 10.65 -6.75 25.03
CA THR A 187 11.83 -6.86 24.15
C THR A 187 11.90 -8.17 23.36
N LYS A 188 11.21 -9.22 23.82
CA LYS A 188 11.08 -10.50 23.11
C LYS A 188 10.02 -10.48 22.01
N ALA A 189 9.27 -9.38 21.85
CA ALA A 189 8.23 -9.23 20.82
C ALA A 189 8.79 -9.18 19.37
N GLY A 190 10.10 -9.37 19.20
CA GLY A 190 10.73 -9.51 17.90
C GLY A 190 10.57 -8.28 17.03
N TRP A 191 10.04 -8.45 15.81
CA TRP A 191 9.95 -7.40 14.81
C TRP A 191 9.11 -6.18 15.25
N ILE A 192 8.08 -6.37 16.11
CA ILE A 192 7.23 -5.28 16.62
C ILE A 192 8.06 -4.31 17.45
N TYR A 193 8.94 -4.85 18.29
CA TYR A 193 9.83 -4.05 19.12
C TYR A 193 10.88 -3.30 18.28
N TYR A 194 11.47 -3.95 17.28
CA TYR A 194 12.42 -3.29 16.38
C TYR A 194 11.75 -2.19 15.55
N LYS A 195 10.51 -2.42 15.09
CA LYS A 195 9.72 -1.40 14.40
C LYS A 195 9.50 -0.15 15.26
N LEU A 196 9.22 -0.32 16.56
CA LEU A 196 9.10 0.79 17.51
C LEU A 196 10.38 1.64 17.53
N ARG A 197 11.53 1.01 17.63
CA ARG A 197 12.83 1.69 17.66
C ARG A 197 13.11 2.42 16.33
N ASP A 198 12.82 1.80 15.21
CA ASP A 198 12.97 2.42 13.89
C ASP A 198 12.07 3.66 13.76
N GLN A 199 10.84 3.60 14.27
CA GLN A 199 9.94 4.75 14.30
C GLN A 199 10.46 5.88 15.19
N PHE A 200 11.05 5.59 16.34
CA PHE A 200 11.64 6.61 17.23
C PHE A 200 12.93 7.22 16.64
N ARG A 201 13.73 6.42 15.94
CA ARG A 201 14.84 6.95 15.14
C ARG A 201 14.34 7.94 14.10
N ALA A 202 13.24 7.62 13.41
CA ALA A 202 12.63 8.52 12.43
C ALA A 202 12.11 9.81 13.06
N VAL A 203 11.54 9.77 14.29
CA VAL A 203 11.19 11.00 15.03
C VAL A 203 12.43 11.89 15.21
N ARG A 204 13.58 11.32 15.59
CA ARG A 204 14.84 12.08 15.72
C ARG A 204 15.25 12.69 14.37
N THR A 205 15.21 11.89 13.31
CA THR A 205 15.55 12.33 11.95
C THR A 205 14.65 13.48 11.47
N ILE A 206 13.34 13.43 11.78
CA ILE A 206 12.40 14.52 11.47
C ILE A 206 12.74 15.79 12.26
N LEU A 207 13.19 15.65 13.51
CA LEU A 207 13.62 16.80 14.33
C LEU A 207 14.89 17.46 13.79
N ASP A 208 15.80 16.67 13.20
CA ASP A 208 17.05 17.17 12.60
C ASP A 208 16.80 17.79 11.22
N HIS A 209 15.83 17.27 10.48
CA HIS A 209 15.47 17.72 9.12
C HIS A 209 13.98 18.06 9.06
N PRO A 210 13.54 19.15 9.69
CA PRO A 210 12.12 19.52 9.77
C PRO A 210 11.56 19.94 8.41
N GLY A 211 10.22 19.85 8.31
CA GLY A 211 9.49 20.18 7.09
C GLY A 211 9.26 18.96 6.19
N ARG A 212 8.30 19.12 5.29
CA ARG A 212 7.91 18.03 4.38
C ARG A 212 9.10 17.61 3.52
N TRP A 213 9.40 16.28 3.57
CA TRP A 213 10.53 15.65 2.87
C TRP A 213 11.92 16.19 3.27
N GLY A 214 12.03 16.81 4.44
CA GLY A 214 13.27 17.45 4.88
C GLY A 214 14.47 16.51 4.89
N TYR A 215 14.29 15.28 5.38
CA TYR A 215 15.35 14.26 5.37
C TYR A 215 15.80 13.91 3.94
N VAL A 216 14.85 13.63 3.04
CA VAL A 216 15.16 13.23 1.65
C VAL A 216 15.87 14.36 0.90
N LYS A 217 15.41 15.60 1.09
CA LYS A 217 16.04 16.79 0.49
C LYS A 217 17.44 17.09 1.02
N ALA A 218 17.76 16.62 2.22
CA ALA A 218 19.07 16.80 2.84
C ALA A 218 20.09 15.72 2.44
N GLN A 219 19.69 14.69 1.67
CA GLN A 219 20.60 13.65 1.23
C GLN A 219 21.57 14.15 0.15
N ASN A 220 22.66 13.42 -0.06
CA ASN A 220 23.64 13.70 -1.11
C ASN A 220 23.08 13.31 -2.50
N TYR A 221 22.09 14.08 -2.97
CA TYR A 221 21.45 13.90 -4.27
C TYR A 221 21.81 15.03 -5.22
N GLY A 222 21.75 14.76 -6.52
CA GLY A 222 22.00 15.78 -7.52
C GLY A 222 21.73 15.33 -8.95
N ALA A 223 21.51 16.32 -9.82
CA ALA A 223 21.38 16.09 -11.23
C ALA A 223 22.75 15.91 -11.91
N VAL A 224 22.75 15.15 -13.00
CA VAL A 224 23.83 15.10 -13.99
C VAL A 224 23.22 15.57 -15.30
N SER A 225 23.71 16.71 -15.79
CA SER A 225 23.23 17.36 -17.01
C SER A 225 24.34 17.74 -17.98
N ASP A 226 25.60 17.52 -17.61
CA ASP A 226 26.77 17.79 -18.43
C ASP A 226 27.81 16.64 -18.36
N MET A 227 28.79 16.69 -19.26
CA MET A 227 29.80 15.63 -19.39
C MET A 227 30.81 15.59 -18.26
N ARG A 228 31.06 16.70 -17.55
CA ARG A 228 31.95 16.74 -16.39
C ARG A 228 31.29 15.96 -15.23
N GLN A 229 30.05 16.30 -14.91
CA GLN A 229 29.26 15.59 -13.90
C GLN A 229 29.11 14.09 -14.24
N MET A 230 28.92 13.78 -15.53
CA MET A 230 28.85 12.39 -16.01
C MET A 230 30.16 11.64 -15.78
N ALA A 231 31.30 12.26 -16.03
CA ALA A 231 32.61 11.67 -15.78
C ALA A 231 32.84 11.39 -14.27
N GLU A 232 32.45 12.33 -13.40
CA GLU A 232 32.51 12.18 -11.94
C GLU A 232 31.63 11.01 -11.46
N LEU A 233 30.39 10.91 -11.97
CA LEU A 233 29.49 9.83 -11.68
C LEU A 233 30.06 8.48 -12.16
N LYS A 234 30.55 8.43 -13.39
CA LYS A 234 31.16 7.24 -13.97
C LYS A 234 32.34 6.75 -13.15
N GLN A 235 33.24 7.65 -12.73
CA GLN A 235 34.35 7.31 -11.85
C GLN A 235 33.87 6.68 -10.54
N THR A 236 32.81 7.22 -9.95
CA THR A 236 32.21 6.71 -8.71
C THR A 236 31.63 5.30 -8.92
N ILE A 237 30.86 5.09 -9.99
CA ILE A 237 30.25 3.80 -10.33
C ILE A 237 31.32 2.72 -10.52
N TYR A 238 32.36 3.01 -11.29
CA TYR A 238 33.43 2.05 -11.55
C TYR A 238 34.32 1.80 -10.32
N LYS A 239 34.44 2.77 -9.42
CA LYS A 239 35.05 2.54 -8.11
C LYS A 239 34.26 1.51 -7.29
N GLU A 240 32.92 1.62 -7.25
CA GLU A 240 32.07 0.62 -6.59
C GLU A 240 32.21 -0.75 -7.26
N ALA A 241 32.17 -0.80 -8.60
CA ALA A 241 32.31 -2.04 -9.36
C ALA A 241 33.64 -2.77 -9.05
N LYS A 242 34.77 -2.04 -8.96
CA LYS A 242 36.07 -2.61 -8.58
C LYS A 242 36.08 -3.26 -7.19
N THR A 243 35.20 -2.83 -6.29
CA THR A 243 35.04 -3.45 -4.96
C THR A 243 34.01 -4.57 -4.93
N GLY A 244 33.41 -4.91 -6.07
CA GLY A 244 32.34 -5.91 -6.18
C GLY A 244 30.99 -5.46 -5.63
N ARG A 245 30.84 -4.16 -5.27
CA ARG A 245 29.58 -3.63 -4.77
C ARG A 245 28.59 -3.38 -5.89
N ARG A 246 27.31 -3.52 -5.58
CA ARG A 246 26.22 -3.17 -6.50
C ARG A 246 25.94 -1.67 -6.48
N VAL A 247 25.49 -1.16 -7.60
CA VAL A 247 24.98 0.20 -7.77
C VAL A 247 23.45 0.13 -7.85
N GLY A 248 22.74 0.94 -7.06
CA GLY A 248 21.31 1.09 -7.18
C GLY A 248 20.97 1.82 -8.46
N VAL A 249 19.97 1.34 -9.18
CA VAL A 249 19.51 1.95 -10.44
C VAL A 249 18.00 2.11 -10.38
N ASP A 250 17.51 3.24 -10.90
CA ASP A 250 16.08 3.55 -11.00
C ASP A 250 15.82 4.44 -12.22
N PHE A 251 14.67 4.24 -12.87
CA PHE A 251 14.27 4.93 -14.09
C PHE A 251 13.02 5.75 -13.84
N GLU A 252 12.98 6.95 -14.42
CA GLU A 252 11.73 7.71 -14.53
C GLU A 252 11.42 7.96 -16.00
N ASP A 253 10.19 7.69 -16.39
CA ASP A 253 9.69 7.83 -17.74
C ASP A 253 8.49 8.76 -17.82
N GLY A 254 8.09 9.12 -19.03
CA GLY A 254 6.93 9.98 -19.23
C GLY A 254 6.65 10.26 -20.70
N ILE A 255 5.59 11.00 -20.94
CA ILE A 255 5.16 11.39 -22.28
C ILE A 255 5.61 12.82 -22.57
N VAL A 256 6.49 12.97 -23.55
CA VAL A 256 6.97 14.27 -24.08
C VAL A 256 6.62 14.33 -25.57
N ASP A 257 5.91 15.36 -25.99
CA ASP A 257 5.46 15.57 -27.37
C ASP A 257 4.76 14.33 -27.97
N GLY A 258 3.92 13.67 -27.14
CA GLY A 258 3.19 12.46 -27.51
C GLY A 258 4.01 11.19 -27.60
N LYS A 259 5.29 11.22 -27.29
CA LYS A 259 6.19 10.06 -27.28
C LYS A 259 6.54 9.64 -25.85
N HIS A 260 6.51 8.34 -25.61
CA HIS A 260 6.99 7.75 -24.35
C HIS A 260 8.52 7.72 -24.35
N VAL A 261 9.14 8.34 -23.37
CA VAL A 261 10.60 8.51 -23.29
C VAL A 261 11.09 8.34 -21.86
N VAL A 262 12.35 7.93 -21.68
CA VAL A 262 13.03 7.98 -20.39
C VAL A 262 13.38 9.43 -20.08
N LEU A 263 12.90 9.95 -18.96
CA LEU A 263 13.14 11.31 -18.49
C LEU A 263 14.48 11.42 -17.77
N SER A 264 14.79 10.42 -16.92
CA SER A 264 16.05 10.33 -16.18
C SER A 264 16.38 8.92 -15.76
N VAL A 265 17.66 8.67 -15.47
CA VAL A 265 18.16 7.43 -14.87
C VAL A 265 19.01 7.79 -13.67
N ALA A 266 18.65 7.28 -12.50
CA ALA A 266 19.41 7.50 -11.27
C ALA A 266 20.32 6.32 -10.95
N PHE A 267 21.50 6.66 -10.41
CA PHE A 267 22.47 5.72 -9.88
C PHE A 267 22.79 6.07 -8.42
N SER A 268 22.75 5.10 -7.54
CA SER A 268 23.06 5.23 -6.13
C SER A 268 24.20 4.30 -5.73
N TRP A 269 25.04 4.76 -4.82
CA TRP A 269 26.18 4.03 -4.27
C TRP A 269 26.29 4.25 -2.77
N GLY A 270 27.00 3.39 -2.07
CA GLY A 270 27.29 3.59 -0.64
C GLY A 270 27.37 2.27 0.13
N VAL A 271 27.71 2.45 1.41
CA VAL A 271 27.86 1.37 2.40
C VAL A 271 27.27 1.79 3.73
N LEU A 272 27.04 0.83 4.61
CA LEU A 272 26.80 1.11 6.02
C LEU A 272 28.16 1.23 6.74
N ASP A 273 28.32 2.27 7.55
CA ASP A 273 29.48 2.38 8.43
C ASP A 273 29.35 1.42 9.66
N ASN A 274 30.31 1.47 10.56
CA ASN A 274 30.34 0.62 11.75
C ASN A 274 29.15 0.82 12.69
N ASP A 275 28.53 2.00 12.64
CA ASP A 275 27.34 2.34 13.44
C ASP A 275 26.04 2.03 12.69
N GLY A 276 26.13 1.45 11.48
CA GLY A 276 24.98 1.14 10.62
C GLY A 276 24.41 2.37 9.91
N VAL A 277 25.11 3.49 9.89
CA VAL A 277 24.72 4.71 9.18
C VAL A 277 25.12 4.61 7.72
N PHE A 278 24.20 4.93 6.82
CA PHE A 278 24.49 4.91 5.39
C PHE A 278 25.40 6.08 4.97
N LYS A 279 26.48 5.74 4.31
CA LYS A 279 27.44 6.69 3.71
C LYS A 279 27.47 6.48 2.20
N GLY A 280 26.80 7.36 1.49
CA GLY A 280 26.66 7.25 0.04
C GLY A 280 25.99 8.47 -0.58
N GLY A 281 25.43 8.27 -1.73
CA GLY A 281 24.69 9.29 -2.46
C GLY A 281 24.05 8.74 -3.72
N ALA A 282 23.31 9.58 -4.42
CA ALA A 282 22.71 9.27 -5.70
C ALA A 282 22.81 10.45 -6.67
N ARG A 283 22.86 10.14 -7.95
CA ARG A 283 22.80 11.12 -9.05
C ARG A 283 21.80 10.65 -10.09
N SER A 284 20.91 11.55 -10.47
CA SER A 284 19.96 11.34 -11.55
C SER A 284 20.49 12.01 -12.82
N VAL A 285 20.76 11.19 -13.82
CA VAL A 285 21.18 11.67 -15.14
C VAL A 285 19.94 12.11 -15.90
N VAL A 286 19.80 13.41 -16.09
CA VAL A 286 18.65 14.02 -16.76
C VAL A 286 18.78 13.83 -18.26
N LEU A 287 17.71 13.33 -18.91
CA LEU A 287 17.66 13.03 -20.35
C LEU A 287 16.61 13.90 -21.05
N ASN A 288 15.41 13.37 -21.23
CA ASN A 288 14.38 13.96 -22.08
C ASN A 288 13.34 14.79 -21.28
N HIS A 289 13.66 15.23 -20.07
CA HIS A 289 12.71 16.03 -19.31
C HIS A 289 12.49 17.40 -19.98
N PRO A 290 11.24 17.91 -20.10
CA PRO A 290 10.95 19.18 -20.81
C PRO A 290 11.67 20.42 -20.27
N GLN A 291 12.00 20.44 -18.97
CA GLN A 291 12.75 21.51 -18.33
C GLN A 291 14.28 21.32 -18.41
N ALA A 292 14.77 20.23 -19.00
CA ALA A 292 16.20 20.00 -19.15
C ALA A 292 16.79 20.98 -20.19
N LYS A 293 17.85 21.68 -19.80
CA LYS A 293 18.56 22.62 -20.67
C LYS A 293 19.93 22.03 -21.02
N HIS A 294 19.97 21.12 -21.98
CA HIS A 294 21.24 20.58 -22.46
C HIS A 294 21.92 21.52 -23.46
N VAL A 295 23.22 21.64 -23.32
CA VAL A 295 24.05 22.26 -24.37
C VAL A 295 23.98 21.38 -25.63
N PRO A 296 23.92 21.94 -26.84
CA PRO A 296 23.86 21.16 -28.07
C PRO A 296 24.92 20.06 -28.12
N GLY A 297 24.51 18.85 -28.46
CA GLY A 297 25.36 17.67 -28.54
C GLY A 297 25.70 16.96 -27.22
N VAL A 298 25.24 17.46 -26.07
CA VAL A 298 25.47 16.82 -24.75
C VAL A 298 24.54 15.63 -24.55
N LEU A 299 23.25 15.75 -24.86
CA LEU A 299 22.28 14.67 -24.65
C LEU A 299 22.66 13.34 -25.34
N PRO A 300 23.07 13.29 -26.62
CA PRO A 300 23.51 12.04 -27.23
C PRO A 300 24.72 11.41 -26.53
N LYS A 301 25.63 12.22 -26.00
CA LYS A 301 26.79 11.75 -25.24
C LYS A 301 26.38 11.17 -23.88
N LEU A 302 25.48 11.84 -23.13
CA LEU A 302 24.93 11.30 -21.89
C LEU A 302 24.23 9.96 -22.13
N LEU A 303 23.42 9.88 -23.17
CA LEU A 303 22.76 8.62 -23.57
C LEU A 303 23.76 7.51 -23.87
N SER A 304 24.84 7.82 -24.58
CA SER A 304 25.93 6.86 -24.88
C SER A 304 26.60 6.35 -23.60
N GLU A 305 26.92 7.25 -22.67
CA GLU A 305 27.57 6.88 -21.41
C GLU A 305 26.64 6.03 -20.50
N ILE A 306 25.34 6.40 -20.42
CA ILE A 306 24.36 5.58 -19.69
C ILE A 306 24.26 4.18 -20.27
N LYS A 307 24.12 4.07 -21.60
CA LYS A 307 24.07 2.76 -22.28
C LYS A 307 25.32 1.94 -21.97
N ALA A 308 26.50 2.56 -22.01
CA ALA A 308 27.76 1.89 -21.68
C ALA A 308 27.77 1.34 -20.24
N ILE A 309 27.30 2.11 -19.26
CA ILE A 309 27.21 1.68 -17.85
C ILE A 309 26.17 0.56 -17.69
N LEU A 310 25.00 0.72 -18.31
CA LEU A 310 23.91 -0.26 -18.19
C LEU A 310 24.29 -1.61 -18.83
N SER A 311 24.98 -1.60 -19.99
CA SER A 311 25.40 -2.80 -20.70
C SER A 311 26.69 -3.41 -20.15
N ASP A 312 27.37 -2.78 -19.21
CA ASP A 312 28.60 -3.33 -18.63
C ASP A 312 28.28 -4.34 -17.52
N GLY A 313 28.48 -5.63 -17.80
CA GLY A 313 28.26 -6.71 -16.84
C GLY A 313 29.20 -6.70 -15.64
N ALA A 314 30.34 -5.98 -15.70
CA ALA A 314 31.24 -5.80 -14.57
C ALA A 314 30.66 -4.83 -13.52
N VAL A 315 29.76 -3.94 -13.92
CA VAL A 315 29.01 -3.07 -13.02
C VAL A 315 27.78 -3.83 -12.52
N ARG A 316 27.86 -4.38 -11.32
CA ARG A 316 26.72 -5.08 -10.71
C ARG A 316 25.63 -4.08 -10.31
N LYS A 317 24.39 -4.37 -10.70
CA LYS A 317 23.24 -3.48 -10.45
C LYS A 317 22.25 -4.14 -9.50
N VAL A 318 21.62 -3.31 -8.68
CA VAL A 318 20.44 -3.65 -7.90
C VAL A 318 19.28 -2.76 -8.32
N LEU A 319 18.13 -3.38 -8.55
CA LEU A 319 16.88 -2.72 -8.93
C LEU A 319 15.75 -3.11 -7.97
N GLN A 320 14.63 -2.43 -8.11
CA GLN A 320 13.39 -2.76 -7.42
C GLN A 320 12.31 -3.08 -8.45
N HIS A 321 11.88 -4.34 -8.56
CA HIS A 321 11.00 -4.81 -9.62
C HIS A 321 11.61 -4.58 -11.03
N GLY A 322 12.90 -4.81 -11.13
CA GLY A 322 13.74 -4.41 -12.26
C GLY A 322 13.39 -5.06 -13.60
N SER A 323 12.43 -5.99 -13.66
CA SER A 323 11.90 -6.47 -14.94
C SER A 323 11.21 -5.36 -15.73
N SER A 324 10.61 -4.35 -15.06
CA SER A 324 10.06 -3.15 -15.69
C SER A 324 11.17 -2.30 -16.27
N ASP A 325 12.14 -1.90 -15.43
CA ASP A 325 13.27 -1.06 -15.84
C ASP A 325 14.09 -1.67 -16.99
N CYS A 326 14.30 -3.00 -16.96
CA CYS A 326 14.98 -3.70 -18.05
C CYS A 326 14.19 -3.65 -19.35
N THR A 327 12.86 -3.71 -19.27
CA THR A 327 11.99 -3.59 -20.44
C THR A 327 12.04 -2.16 -21.00
N ASP A 328 11.93 -1.15 -20.14
CA ASP A 328 11.96 0.26 -20.55
C ASP A 328 13.33 0.65 -21.09
N SER A 329 14.42 0.15 -20.50
CA SER A 329 15.77 0.31 -21.03
C SER A 329 15.90 -0.27 -22.44
N LEU A 330 15.37 -1.47 -22.68
CA LEU A 330 15.43 -2.10 -24.00
C LEU A 330 14.55 -1.37 -25.03
N GLU A 331 13.31 -1.03 -24.66
CA GLU A 331 12.33 -0.44 -25.57
C GLU A 331 12.58 1.05 -25.85
N LEU A 332 12.93 1.82 -24.81
CA LEU A 332 13.05 3.28 -24.91
C LEU A 332 14.48 3.76 -25.15
N LEU A 333 15.48 3.03 -24.64
CA LEU A 333 16.89 3.37 -24.84
C LEU A 333 17.56 2.48 -25.89
N GLY A 334 17.00 1.32 -26.24
CA GLY A 334 17.64 0.32 -27.09
C GLY A 334 18.88 -0.29 -26.45
N CYS A 335 18.85 -0.52 -25.14
CA CYS A 335 19.97 -0.99 -24.34
C CYS A 335 19.54 -2.08 -23.37
N GLN A 336 20.24 -3.21 -23.36
CA GLN A 336 20.04 -4.27 -22.40
C GLN A 336 20.81 -3.97 -21.11
N ILE A 337 20.17 -4.16 -19.95
CA ILE A 337 20.83 -4.04 -18.64
C ILE A 337 21.55 -5.35 -18.33
N GLU A 338 22.88 -5.29 -18.29
CA GLU A 338 23.73 -6.39 -17.86
C GLU A 338 24.17 -6.22 -16.40
N GLY A 339 24.61 -7.31 -15.75
CA GLY A 339 25.03 -7.25 -14.33
C GLY A 339 23.90 -7.02 -13.33
N TYR A 340 22.64 -7.12 -13.73
CA TYR A 340 21.49 -7.11 -12.83
C TYR A 340 21.38 -8.45 -12.10
N ASP A 341 21.83 -8.50 -10.87
CA ASP A 341 21.90 -9.73 -10.08
C ASP A 341 21.18 -9.65 -8.72
N TYR A 342 20.54 -8.53 -8.40
CA TYR A 342 19.82 -8.36 -7.16
C TYR A 342 18.56 -7.52 -7.35
N ASP A 343 17.43 -8.03 -6.85
CA ASP A 343 16.15 -7.31 -6.82
C ASP A 343 15.64 -7.18 -5.39
N VAL A 344 15.41 -5.95 -4.94
CA VAL A 344 15.03 -5.71 -3.55
C VAL A 344 13.58 -6.09 -3.25
N GLN A 345 12.68 -6.12 -4.25
CA GLN A 345 11.31 -6.60 -4.08
C GLN A 345 11.32 -8.09 -3.72
N TYR A 346 12.00 -8.90 -4.52
CA TYR A 346 12.07 -10.34 -4.31
C TYR A 346 12.93 -10.71 -3.12
N ALA A 347 14.02 -10.00 -2.89
CA ALA A 347 14.87 -10.18 -1.71
C ALA A 347 14.09 -9.91 -0.41
N THR A 348 13.32 -8.82 -0.38
CA THR A 348 12.47 -8.49 0.76
C THR A 348 11.39 -9.54 0.97
N TYR A 349 10.75 -10.01 -0.10
CA TYR A 349 9.76 -11.09 -0.01
C TYR A 349 10.36 -12.37 0.55
N LEU A 350 11.50 -12.80 0.08
CA LEU A 350 12.16 -14.03 0.54
C LEU A 350 12.55 -13.97 2.02
N LYS A 351 12.90 -12.79 2.54
CA LYS A 351 13.21 -12.58 3.95
C LYS A 351 12.00 -12.32 4.84
N HIS A 352 10.98 -11.66 4.30
CA HIS A 352 9.83 -11.16 5.06
C HIS A 352 8.50 -11.52 4.36
N PRO A 353 8.19 -12.81 4.14
CA PRO A 353 7.04 -13.23 3.33
C PRO A 353 5.68 -12.85 3.93
N HIS A 354 5.66 -12.34 5.16
CA HIS A 354 4.46 -11.90 5.88
C HIS A 354 4.04 -10.45 5.57
N LEU A 355 4.87 -9.69 4.85
CA LEU A 355 4.50 -8.32 4.47
C LEU A 355 3.35 -8.34 3.45
N ARG A 356 2.51 -7.30 3.51
CA ARG A 356 1.35 -7.19 2.62
C ARG A 356 1.70 -6.64 1.24
N SER A 357 2.82 -5.97 1.12
CA SER A 357 3.33 -5.38 -0.10
C SER A 357 4.85 -5.31 -0.06
N TYR A 358 5.47 -5.39 -1.22
CA TYR A 358 6.91 -5.33 -1.45
C TYR A 358 7.30 -4.19 -2.39
N SER A 359 6.39 -3.24 -2.62
CA SER A 359 6.71 -2.00 -3.31
C SER A 359 7.77 -1.21 -2.54
N LEU A 360 8.50 -0.34 -3.23
CA LEU A 360 9.54 0.47 -2.60
C LEU A 360 9.00 1.33 -1.46
N ASN A 361 7.77 1.85 -1.61
CA ASN A 361 7.07 2.55 -0.53
C ASN A 361 6.82 1.67 0.71
N SER A 362 6.45 0.39 0.51
CA SER A 362 6.28 -0.54 1.62
C SER A 362 7.62 -0.85 2.30
N ILE A 363 8.69 -0.99 1.53
CA ILE A 363 10.05 -1.20 2.03
C ILE A 363 10.50 0.01 2.85
N ALA A 364 10.28 1.24 2.34
CA ALA A 364 10.56 2.48 3.06
C ALA A 364 9.82 2.50 4.41
N ASN A 365 8.51 2.33 4.40
CA ASN A 365 7.68 2.40 5.61
C ASN A 365 8.04 1.35 6.68
N ASN A 366 8.55 0.19 6.28
CA ASN A 366 8.88 -0.89 7.21
C ASN A 366 10.33 -0.85 7.69
N PHE A 367 11.27 -0.40 6.88
CA PHE A 367 12.71 -0.52 7.18
C PHE A 367 13.47 0.80 7.20
N PHE A 368 12.93 1.85 6.57
CA PHE A 368 13.56 3.17 6.44
C PHE A 368 12.54 4.29 6.69
N PRO A 369 11.88 4.28 7.86
CA PRO A 369 10.78 5.20 8.14
C PRO A 369 11.19 6.68 8.11
N GLU A 370 12.49 6.99 8.15
CA GLU A 370 13.05 8.32 8.00
C GLU A 370 12.82 8.93 6.60
N PHE A 371 12.55 8.12 5.58
CA PHE A 371 12.12 8.62 4.27
C PHE A 371 10.69 9.20 4.32
N GLY A 372 9.91 8.81 5.34
CA GLY A 372 8.54 9.31 5.52
C GLY A 372 7.64 8.96 4.33
N ASP A 373 6.90 9.96 3.90
CA ASP A 373 5.96 9.87 2.78
C ASP A 373 6.54 10.45 1.46
N TYR A 374 7.85 10.30 1.21
CA TYR A 374 8.52 10.91 0.06
C TYR A 374 7.86 10.55 -1.29
N LYS A 375 7.27 9.36 -1.41
CA LYS A 375 6.51 8.96 -2.61
C LYS A 375 5.35 9.91 -2.94
N THR A 376 4.88 10.69 -1.97
CA THR A 376 3.85 11.70 -2.23
C THR A 376 4.35 12.87 -3.08
N MET A 377 5.67 13.04 -3.27
CA MET A 377 6.23 14.00 -4.22
C MET A 377 5.68 13.75 -5.63
N ALA A 378 5.54 12.49 -6.02
CA ALA A 378 5.08 12.06 -7.34
C ALA A 378 3.55 12.05 -7.48
N THR A 379 2.79 12.04 -6.37
CA THR A 379 1.31 11.87 -6.41
C THR A 379 0.58 12.84 -7.37
N PRO A 380 0.92 14.14 -7.46
CA PRO A 380 0.25 15.04 -8.39
C PRO A 380 0.55 14.75 -9.86
N TYR A 381 1.59 13.97 -10.14
CA TYR A 381 2.14 13.72 -11.47
C TYR A 381 1.93 12.27 -11.93
N HIS A 382 1.18 11.46 -11.15
CA HIS A 382 0.80 10.12 -11.57
C HIS A 382 0.12 10.14 -12.93
N GLY A 383 0.68 9.38 -13.87
CA GLY A 383 0.23 9.35 -15.27
C GLY A 383 1.17 10.05 -16.26
N ASN A 384 1.93 11.06 -15.82
CA ASN A 384 3.02 11.63 -16.64
C ASN A 384 4.03 12.41 -15.79
N PHE A 385 5.16 11.80 -15.48
CA PHE A 385 6.24 12.44 -14.73
C PHE A 385 6.97 13.56 -15.49
N ALA A 386 6.76 13.69 -16.80
CA ALA A 386 7.27 14.84 -17.55
C ALA A 386 6.69 16.20 -17.08
N LEU A 387 5.55 16.17 -16.36
CA LEU A 387 4.93 17.36 -15.77
C LEU A 387 5.49 17.72 -14.38
N MET A 388 6.28 16.84 -13.76
CA MET A 388 6.88 17.07 -12.46
C MET A 388 8.02 18.11 -12.59
N PRO A 389 8.16 19.09 -11.67
CA PRO A 389 9.32 19.99 -11.69
C PRO A 389 10.64 19.21 -11.68
N LEU A 390 11.60 19.62 -12.49
CA LEU A 390 12.85 18.88 -12.69
C LEU A 390 13.64 18.64 -11.39
N ASP A 391 13.74 19.63 -10.53
CA ASP A 391 14.41 19.52 -9.23
C ASP A 391 13.74 18.49 -8.32
N LEU A 392 12.41 18.43 -8.38
CA LEU A 392 11.63 17.44 -7.63
C LEU A 392 11.77 16.05 -8.24
N LEU A 393 11.74 15.91 -9.57
CA LEU A 393 11.99 14.64 -10.26
C LEU A 393 13.37 14.09 -9.93
N VAL A 394 14.41 14.92 -9.98
CA VAL A 394 15.78 14.52 -9.61
C VAL A 394 15.86 14.02 -8.17
N THR A 395 15.22 14.75 -7.24
CA THR A 395 15.18 14.34 -5.83
C THR A 395 14.44 13.01 -5.66
N TYR A 396 13.31 12.84 -6.33
CA TYR A 396 12.48 11.65 -6.29
C TYR A 396 13.20 10.43 -6.86
N ASN A 397 13.72 10.53 -8.08
CA ASN A 397 14.47 9.47 -8.76
C ASN A 397 15.74 9.06 -7.97
N CYS A 398 16.49 10.05 -7.44
CA CYS A 398 17.62 9.76 -6.55
C CYS A 398 17.20 9.03 -5.27
N ALA A 399 16.05 9.39 -4.69
CA ALA A 399 15.55 8.74 -3.48
C ALA A 399 15.14 7.29 -3.74
N ASP A 400 14.56 6.98 -4.92
CA ASP A 400 14.20 5.63 -5.31
C ASP A 400 15.44 4.76 -5.51
N ALA A 401 16.44 5.25 -6.23
CA ALA A 401 17.72 4.55 -6.39
C ALA A 401 18.46 4.36 -5.05
N ASP A 402 18.49 5.38 -4.18
CA ASP A 402 19.15 5.33 -2.87
C ASP A 402 18.44 4.33 -1.93
N LEU A 403 17.13 4.38 -1.87
CA LEU A 403 16.35 3.43 -1.06
C LEU A 403 16.53 1.99 -1.55
N THR A 404 16.58 1.79 -2.87
CA THR A 404 16.91 0.50 -3.49
C THR A 404 18.28 0.00 -3.04
N LYS A 405 19.30 0.87 -3.02
CA LYS A 405 20.64 0.54 -2.53
C LYS A 405 20.65 0.22 -1.04
N ARG A 406 19.99 1.01 -0.20
CA ARG A 406 19.88 0.75 1.25
C ARG A 406 19.15 -0.57 1.54
N ALA A 407 18.08 -0.86 0.79
CA ALA A 407 17.33 -2.10 0.92
C ALA A 407 18.19 -3.33 0.54
N GLU A 408 19.03 -3.21 -0.50
CA GLU A 408 20.02 -4.23 -0.84
C GLU A 408 20.96 -4.50 0.33
N LEU A 409 21.57 -3.47 0.92
CA LEU A 409 22.47 -3.61 2.05
C LEU A 409 21.79 -4.29 3.26
N LYS A 410 20.53 -3.97 3.52
CA LYS A 410 19.76 -4.55 4.63
C LYS A 410 19.34 -6.00 4.39
N THR A 411 19.10 -6.38 3.14
CA THR A 411 18.57 -7.71 2.80
C THR A 411 19.62 -8.70 2.30
N SER A 412 20.80 -8.25 1.92
CA SER A 412 21.84 -9.10 1.29
C SER A 412 22.47 -10.11 2.23
N THR A 413 22.67 -9.78 3.52
CA THR A 413 23.27 -10.71 4.49
C THR A 413 22.44 -11.98 4.64
N GLY A 414 23.03 -13.14 4.35
CA GLY A 414 22.35 -14.44 4.43
C GLY A 414 21.25 -14.63 3.38
N MET A 415 21.29 -13.90 2.26
CA MET A 415 20.38 -14.10 1.14
C MET A 415 20.70 -15.41 0.40
N ASN A 416 19.66 -16.19 0.11
CA ASN A 416 19.77 -17.32 -0.81
C ASN A 416 19.84 -16.81 -2.25
N MET A 417 21.06 -16.53 -2.72
CA MET A 417 21.29 -15.96 -4.05
C MET A 417 20.78 -16.84 -5.20
N PRO A 418 20.99 -18.17 -5.20
CA PRO A 418 20.41 -19.04 -6.23
C PRO A 418 18.89 -18.91 -6.33
N LEU A 419 18.19 -18.89 -5.20
CA LEU A 419 16.74 -18.73 -5.21
C LEU A 419 16.32 -17.33 -5.69
N LEU A 420 17.00 -16.26 -5.26
CA LEU A 420 16.75 -14.92 -5.76
C LEU A 420 16.91 -14.83 -7.28
N GLN A 421 17.94 -15.46 -7.83
CA GLN A 421 18.16 -15.52 -9.29
C GLN A 421 17.02 -16.24 -10.04
N VAL A 422 16.43 -17.26 -9.44
CA VAL A 422 15.22 -17.91 -10.02
C VAL A 422 14.06 -16.90 -10.08
N TYR A 423 13.82 -16.15 -9.01
CA TYR A 423 12.75 -15.13 -8.99
C TYR A 423 12.98 -14.06 -10.07
N ILE A 424 14.19 -13.54 -10.19
CA ILE A 424 14.55 -12.53 -11.20
C ILE A 424 14.27 -13.08 -12.62
N ARG A 425 14.74 -14.30 -12.94
CA ARG A 425 14.51 -14.89 -14.26
C ARG A 425 13.04 -15.14 -14.57
N VAL A 426 12.29 -15.62 -13.59
CA VAL A 426 10.83 -15.82 -13.73
C VAL A 426 10.13 -14.50 -13.96
N ALA A 427 10.55 -13.42 -13.27
CA ALA A 427 9.98 -12.09 -13.46
C ALA A 427 10.10 -11.59 -14.90
N PHE A 428 11.23 -11.82 -15.57
CA PHE A 428 11.39 -11.51 -17.00
C PHE A 428 10.41 -12.29 -17.89
N THR A 429 10.22 -13.57 -17.59
CA THR A 429 9.23 -14.39 -18.31
C THR A 429 7.82 -13.83 -18.12
N LEU A 430 7.47 -13.45 -16.89
CA LEU A 430 6.17 -12.88 -16.57
C LEU A 430 5.97 -11.51 -17.24
N ALA A 431 6.97 -10.63 -17.24
CA ALA A 431 6.90 -9.35 -17.92
C ALA A 431 6.63 -9.50 -19.43
N ARG A 432 7.21 -10.53 -20.08
CA ARG A 432 6.87 -10.89 -21.47
C ARG A 432 5.43 -11.40 -21.59
N MET A 433 4.98 -12.24 -20.67
CA MET A 433 3.60 -12.75 -20.64
C MET A 433 2.57 -11.64 -20.43
N GLU A 434 2.93 -10.55 -19.74
CA GLU A 434 2.06 -9.39 -19.53
C GLU A 434 1.83 -8.59 -20.81
N LYS A 435 2.77 -8.62 -21.74
CA LYS A 435 2.67 -7.96 -23.06
C LYS A 435 1.96 -8.79 -24.11
N VAL A 436 1.83 -10.09 -23.87
CA VAL A 436 1.24 -11.06 -24.79
C VAL A 436 0.12 -11.81 -24.09
N GLY A 437 -1.10 -11.61 -24.57
CA GLY A 437 -2.28 -12.28 -24.05
C GLY A 437 -3.01 -13.08 -25.14
N PRO A 438 -3.92 -13.99 -24.77
CA PRO A 438 -4.78 -14.64 -25.73
C PRO A 438 -5.69 -13.62 -26.41
N ILE A 439 -5.92 -13.83 -27.71
CA ILE A 439 -6.85 -13.03 -28.51
C ILE A 439 -8.28 -13.51 -28.26
N VAL A 440 -9.22 -12.58 -28.29
CA VAL A 440 -10.65 -12.87 -28.18
C VAL A 440 -11.23 -13.14 -29.55
N ASP A 441 -11.77 -14.32 -29.76
CA ASP A 441 -12.57 -14.71 -30.92
C ASP A 441 -13.96 -14.03 -30.86
N ALA A 442 -14.18 -13.09 -31.76
CA ALA A 442 -15.40 -12.28 -31.78
C ALA A 442 -16.66 -13.11 -32.11
N GLU A 443 -16.56 -14.12 -32.98
CA GLU A 443 -17.70 -14.95 -33.35
C GLU A 443 -18.12 -15.85 -32.19
N ASN A 444 -17.18 -16.54 -31.59
CA ASN A 444 -17.45 -17.37 -30.44
C ASN A 444 -17.95 -16.55 -29.24
N LEU A 445 -17.46 -15.32 -29.05
CA LEU A 445 -17.99 -14.40 -28.05
C LEU A 445 -19.44 -14.03 -28.35
N ALA A 446 -19.79 -13.65 -29.58
CA ALA A 446 -21.15 -13.29 -29.97
C ALA A 446 -22.13 -14.46 -29.77
N ARG A 447 -21.71 -15.69 -30.07
CA ARG A 447 -22.51 -16.90 -29.76
C ARG A 447 -22.75 -17.04 -28.26
N ALA A 448 -21.71 -16.83 -27.43
CA ALA A 448 -21.82 -16.92 -25.97
C ALA A 448 -22.75 -15.83 -25.40
N GLU A 449 -22.69 -14.61 -25.93
CA GLU A 449 -23.56 -13.49 -25.55
C GLU A 449 -25.05 -13.77 -25.79
N LYS A 450 -25.38 -14.56 -26.80
CA LYS A 450 -26.75 -14.99 -27.08
C LYS A 450 -27.17 -16.18 -26.23
N LEU A 451 -26.36 -17.22 -26.19
CA LEU A 451 -26.73 -18.50 -25.54
C LEU A 451 -26.81 -18.40 -24.01
N ILE A 452 -25.89 -17.68 -23.36
CA ILE A 452 -25.83 -17.67 -21.89
C ILE A 452 -27.03 -16.96 -21.26
N PRO A 453 -27.46 -15.76 -21.71
CA PRO A 453 -28.70 -15.14 -21.21
C PRO A 453 -29.93 -15.99 -21.43
N ASP A 454 -30.03 -16.70 -22.55
CA ASP A 454 -31.19 -17.53 -22.86
C ASP A 454 -31.25 -18.76 -21.94
N GLU A 455 -30.11 -19.38 -21.62
CA GLU A 455 -30.05 -20.44 -20.63
C GLU A 455 -30.39 -19.95 -19.21
N ILE A 456 -29.96 -18.74 -18.84
CA ILE A 456 -30.35 -18.13 -17.56
C ILE A 456 -31.86 -17.94 -17.50
N LYS A 457 -32.49 -17.42 -18.56
CA LYS A 457 -33.96 -17.26 -18.64
C LYS A 457 -34.71 -18.60 -18.47
N LYS A 458 -34.24 -19.65 -19.13
CA LYS A 458 -34.80 -20.99 -18.98
C LYS A 458 -34.72 -21.50 -17.55
N ILE A 459 -33.58 -21.30 -16.87
CA ILE A 459 -33.41 -21.68 -15.46
C ILE A 459 -34.32 -20.83 -14.57
N ASP A 460 -34.39 -19.52 -14.79
CA ASP A 460 -35.26 -18.63 -14.02
C ASP A 460 -36.73 -19.02 -14.16
N HIS A 461 -37.16 -19.39 -15.36
CA HIS A 461 -38.51 -19.92 -15.57
C HIS A 461 -38.76 -21.19 -14.76
N LYS A 462 -37.86 -22.18 -14.82
CA LYS A 462 -37.97 -23.41 -14.03
C LYS A 462 -38.03 -23.13 -12.53
N LEU A 463 -37.22 -22.20 -12.03
CA LEU A 463 -37.23 -21.80 -10.64
C LEU A 463 -38.54 -21.09 -10.24
N ARG A 464 -39.13 -20.24 -11.10
CA ARG A 464 -40.46 -19.65 -10.87
C ARG A 464 -41.57 -20.71 -10.81
N VAL A 465 -41.53 -21.70 -11.69
CA VAL A 465 -42.47 -22.84 -11.64
C VAL A 465 -42.36 -23.57 -10.31
N ILE A 466 -41.15 -23.91 -9.85
CA ILE A 466 -40.94 -24.56 -8.54
C ILE A 466 -41.40 -23.63 -7.39
N ALA A 467 -41.15 -22.33 -7.50
CA ALA A 467 -41.61 -21.35 -6.52
C ALA A 467 -43.13 -21.16 -6.53
N GLY A 468 -43.83 -21.48 -7.63
CA GLY A 468 -45.27 -21.26 -7.78
C GLY A 468 -45.64 -19.78 -7.74
N ARG A 469 -44.72 -18.90 -8.10
CA ARG A 469 -44.87 -17.43 -8.07
C ARG A 469 -44.21 -16.82 -9.27
N ALA A 470 -44.97 -16.07 -10.04
CA ALA A 470 -44.47 -15.36 -11.24
C ALA A 470 -43.48 -14.23 -10.89
N ASP A 471 -43.69 -13.59 -9.74
CA ASP A 471 -42.85 -12.50 -9.21
C ASP A 471 -41.59 -12.98 -8.49
N PHE A 472 -41.36 -14.31 -8.44
CA PHE A 472 -40.16 -14.88 -7.83
C PHE A 472 -38.89 -14.44 -8.60
N ASP A 473 -37.97 -13.79 -7.88
CA ASP A 473 -36.69 -13.35 -8.40
C ASP A 473 -35.52 -14.20 -7.83
N PRO A 474 -34.97 -15.12 -8.63
CA PRO A 474 -33.84 -15.95 -8.20
C PRO A 474 -32.54 -15.14 -7.98
N GLY A 475 -32.48 -13.86 -8.34
CA GLY A 475 -31.37 -12.95 -8.03
C GLY A 475 -31.38 -12.45 -6.60
N LYS A 476 -32.52 -12.51 -5.90
CA LYS A 476 -32.67 -12.01 -4.53
C LYS A 476 -32.45 -13.12 -3.51
N ASN A 477 -31.35 -13.06 -2.77
CA ASN A 477 -30.99 -14.08 -1.77
C ASN A 477 -32.10 -14.36 -0.75
N GLN A 478 -32.89 -13.35 -0.35
CA GLN A 478 -34.02 -13.53 0.57
C GLN A 478 -35.11 -14.41 -0.03
N GLN A 479 -35.46 -14.21 -1.31
CA GLN A 479 -36.45 -15.02 -2.01
C GLN A 479 -35.96 -16.46 -2.25
N VAL A 480 -34.67 -16.61 -2.55
CA VAL A 480 -34.03 -17.93 -2.67
C VAL A 480 -34.06 -18.67 -1.33
N ALA A 481 -33.75 -17.98 -0.22
CA ALA A 481 -33.84 -18.57 1.11
C ALA A 481 -35.29 -18.98 1.47
N TRP A 482 -36.27 -18.15 1.10
CA TRP A 482 -37.70 -18.49 1.24
C TRP A 482 -38.04 -19.73 0.43
N LEU A 483 -37.64 -19.79 -0.83
CA LEU A 483 -37.91 -20.98 -1.67
C LEU A 483 -37.36 -22.25 -1.05
N LEU A 484 -36.08 -22.23 -0.63
CA LEU A 484 -35.40 -23.41 -0.14
C LEU A 484 -35.93 -23.86 1.24
N PHE A 485 -36.04 -22.93 2.19
CA PHE A 485 -36.26 -23.27 3.60
C PHE A 485 -37.71 -23.13 4.06
N ASP A 486 -38.50 -22.23 3.47
CA ASP A 486 -39.89 -22.03 3.88
C ASP A 486 -40.87 -22.78 2.99
N LYS A 487 -40.70 -22.74 1.66
CA LYS A 487 -41.58 -23.45 0.73
C LYS A 487 -41.23 -24.92 0.58
N LEU A 488 -39.97 -25.22 0.24
CA LEU A 488 -39.51 -26.58 0.00
C LEU A 488 -39.14 -27.34 1.29
N LYS A 489 -39.13 -26.65 2.43
CA LYS A 489 -38.80 -27.19 3.75
C LYS A 489 -37.47 -27.97 3.79
N LEU A 490 -36.48 -27.54 3.00
CA LEU A 490 -35.17 -28.15 3.01
C LEU A 490 -34.42 -27.87 4.33
N PRO A 491 -33.49 -28.75 4.74
CA PRO A 491 -32.71 -28.53 5.97
C PRO A 491 -31.93 -27.21 5.93
N LYS A 492 -32.02 -26.46 7.02
CA LYS A 492 -31.24 -25.22 7.17
C LYS A 492 -29.81 -25.56 7.56
N PRO A 493 -28.82 -24.83 7.02
CA PRO A 493 -27.44 -25.02 7.41
C PRO A 493 -27.17 -24.48 8.82
N ILE A 494 -26.28 -25.17 9.54
CA ILE A 494 -25.80 -24.78 10.87
C ILE A 494 -24.48 -23.99 10.70
N ASP A 495 -24.34 -22.85 11.36
CA ASP A 495 -23.12 -22.09 11.35
C ASP A 495 -22.04 -22.64 12.32
N LYS A 496 -20.84 -22.04 12.33
CA LYS A 496 -19.73 -22.48 13.21
C LYS A 496 -20.02 -22.35 14.71
N ARG A 497 -21.10 -21.68 15.09
CA ARG A 497 -21.57 -21.52 16.48
C ARG A 497 -22.69 -22.46 16.84
N GLY A 498 -23.08 -23.37 15.95
CA GLY A 498 -24.17 -24.32 16.18
C GLY A 498 -25.57 -23.75 15.91
N VAL A 499 -25.67 -22.55 15.30
CA VAL A 499 -26.95 -21.87 15.06
C VAL A 499 -27.45 -22.15 13.65
N GLU A 500 -28.74 -22.51 13.53
CA GLU A 500 -29.40 -22.62 12.22
C GLU A 500 -29.41 -21.27 11.50
N THR A 501 -29.06 -21.26 10.23
CA THR A 501 -29.04 -20.07 9.39
C THR A 501 -29.87 -20.29 8.12
N ARG A 502 -30.17 -19.18 7.43
CA ARG A 502 -30.83 -19.19 6.10
C ARG A 502 -29.84 -18.92 4.97
N SER A 503 -28.60 -19.35 5.14
CA SER A 503 -27.55 -19.14 4.16
C SER A 503 -27.84 -19.87 2.85
N THR A 504 -27.70 -19.17 1.74
CA THR A 504 -27.78 -19.74 0.38
C THR A 504 -26.39 -19.77 -0.29
N ALA A 505 -25.32 -19.80 0.51
CA ALA A 505 -23.94 -19.85 0.03
C ALA A 505 -23.69 -21.09 -0.85
N LYS A 506 -22.64 -21.02 -1.68
CA LYS A 506 -22.29 -22.08 -2.65
C LYS A 506 -22.23 -23.46 -1.99
N GLY A 507 -21.49 -23.63 -0.89
CA GLY A 507 -21.36 -24.91 -0.19
C GLY A 507 -22.70 -25.45 0.31
N VAL A 508 -23.60 -24.58 0.80
CA VAL A 508 -24.95 -24.98 1.22
C VAL A 508 -25.76 -25.51 0.04
N LEU A 509 -25.75 -24.83 -1.10
CA LEU A 509 -26.45 -25.29 -2.30
C LEU A 509 -25.88 -26.62 -2.82
N GLU A 510 -24.58 -26.80 -2.75
CA GLU A 510 -23.89 -28.05 -3.14
C GLU A 510 -24.31 -29.20 -2.22
N THR A 511 -24.30 -29.01 -0.89
CA THR A 511 -24.78 -29.99 0.07
C THR A 511 -26.24 -30.34 -0.17
N LEU A 512 -27.13 -29.34 -0.31
CA LEU A 512 -28.54 -29.56 -0.59
C LEU A 512 -28.76 -30.28 -1.93
N THR A 513 -27.94 -30.03 -2.95
CA THR A 513 -28.00 -30.73 -4.23
C THR A 513 -27.68 -32.22 -4.09
N LEU A 514 -26.76 -32.57 -3.20
CA LEU A 514 -26.37 -33.98 -2.96
C LEU A 514 -27.32 -34.73 -2.04
N THR A 515 -27.90 -34.04 -1.06
CA THR A 515 -28.68 -34.66 0.01
C THR A 515 -30.20 -34.62 -0.20
N GLN A 516 -30.69 -33.77 -1.12
CA GLN A 516 -32.11 -33.52 -1.30
C GLN A 516 -32.58 -33.85 -2.73
N LYS A 517 -33.80 -34.34 -2.86
CA LYS A 517 -34.40 -34.67 -4.18
C LYS A 517 -34.83 -33.43 -4.99
N SER A 518 -34.90 -32.24 -4.39
CA SER A 518 -35.35 -31.04 -5.07
C SER A 518 -34.35 -30.57 -6.13
N ALA A 519 -34.84 -30.22 -7.31
CA ALA A 519 -34.02 -29.63 -8.38
C ALA A 519 -33.59 -28.17 -8.11
N ALA A 520 -34.25 -27.48 -7.16
CA ALA A 520 -34.01 -26.05 -6.93
C ALA A 520 -32.55 -25.70 -6.54
N PRO A 521 -31.87 -26.41 -5.60
CA PRO A 521 -30.47 -26.10 -5.27
C PRO A 521 -29.53 -26.25 -6.47
N LYS A 522 -29.73 -27.29 -7.30
CA LYS A 522 -28.94 -27.54 -8.52
C LYS A 522 -29.15 -26.43 -9.54
N LEU A 523 -30.41 -26.04 -9.79
CA LEU A 523 -30.75 -24.95 -10.71
C LEU A 523 -30.16 -23.61 -10.24
N MET A 524 -30.22 -23.31 -8.94
CA MET A 524 -29.57 -22.11 -8.37
C MET A 524 -28.06 -22.11 -8.55
N THR A 525 -27.42 -23.26 -8.36
CA THR A 525 -25.97 -23.41 -8.59
C THR A 525 -25.61 -23.16 -10.06
N MET A 526 -26.40 -23.74 -10.98
CA MET A 526 -26.22 -23.54 -12.42
C MET A 526 -26.42 -22.09 -12.83
N LYS A 527 -27.51 -21.45 -12.37
CA LYS A 527 -27.76 -20.03 -12.61
C LYS A 527 -26.59 -19.15 -12.18
N ARG A 528 -26.14 -19.30 -10.94
CA ARG A 528 -25.02 -18.51 -10.40
C ARG A 528 -23.71 -18.72 -11.18
N LYS A 529 -23.46 -19.94 -11.66
CA LYS A 529 -22.32 -20.23 -12.55
C LYS A 529 -22.45 -19.47 -13.87
N LEU A 530 -23.62 -19.51 -14.51
CA LEU A 530 -23.87 -18.79 -15.78
C LEU A 530 -23.83 -17.27 -15.61
N GLU A 531 -24.37 -16.75 -14.51
CA GLU A 531 -24.28 -15.32 -14.19
C GLU A 531 -22.82 -14.87 -13.99
N LYS A 532 -22.01 -15.67 -13.29
CA LYS A 532 -20.58 -15.40 -13.17
C LYS A 532 -19.88 -15.41 -14.53
N ILE A 533 -20.22 -16.35 -15.41
CA ILE A 533 -19.69 -16.38 -16.77
C ILE A 533 -20.06 -15.09 -17.51
N ARG A 534 -21.33 -14.69 -17.48
CA ARG A 534 -21.82 -13.48 -18.13
C ARG A 534 -21.13 -12.22 -17.61
N THR A 535 -21.11 -12.04 -16.28
CA THR A 535 -20.65 -10.78 -15.67
C THR A 535 -19.14 -10.65 -15.57
N THR A 536 -18.42 -11.76 -15.47
CA THR A 536 -16.96 -11.75 -15.30
C THR A 536 -16.24 -12.01 -16.62
N TYR A 537 -16.56 -13.14 -17.27
CA TYR A 537 -15.79 -13.58 -18.44
C TYR A 537 -16.26 -12.90 -19.72
N ILE A 538 -17.56 -12.96 -20.04
CA ILE A 538 -18.10 -12.33 -21.26
C ILE A 538 -17.87 -10.83 -21.24
N SER A 539 -18.15 -10.16 -20.12
CA SER A 539 -17.92 -8.73 -19.98
C SER A 539 -16.43 -8.35 -20.10
N GLY A 540 -15.54 -9.19 -19.56
CA GLY A 540 -14.10 -9.00 -19.70
C GLY A 540 -13.62 -9.17 -21.15
N TYR A 541 -14.10 -10.20 -21.84
CA TYR A 541 -13.77 -10.46 -23.24
C TYR A 541 -14.28 -9.34 -24.16
N LYS A 542 -15.47 -8.80 -23.88
CA LYS A 542 -15.97 -7.60 -24.62
C LYS A 542 -15.06 -6.40 -24.49
N ARG A 543 -14.57 -6.11 -23.28
CA ARG A 543 -13.63 -5.01 -23.08
C ARG A 543 -12.33 -5.23 -23.85
N ALA A 544 -11.82 -6.46 -23.86
CA ALA A 544 -10.60 -6.80 -24.60
C ALA A 544 -10.78 -6.58 -26.12
N LEU A 545 -11.94 -6.91 -26.69
CA LEU A 545 -12.25 -6.62 -28.10
C LEU A 545 -12.22 -5.13 -28.47
N GLN A 546 -12.44 -4.26 -27.49
CA GLN A 546 -12.40 -2.80 -27.71
C GLN A 546 -10.96 -2.25 -27.71
N THR A 547 -9.98 -3.06 -27.31
CA THR A 547 -8.57 -2.67 -27.37
C THR A 547 -8.00 -2.89 -28.78
N PRO A 548 -7.01 -2.08 -29.22
CA PRO A 548 -6.41 -2.25 -30.56
C PRO A 548 -5.88 -3.64 -30.84
N ARG A 549 -5.32 -4.30 -29.83
CA ARG A 549 -4.72 -5.65 -29.95
C ARG A 549 -5.73 -6.79 -29.77
N ARG A 550 -6.95 -6.52 -29.31
CA ARG A 550 -8.00 -7.51 -28.98
C ARG A 550 -7.53 -8.63 -28.04
N MET A 551 -6.51 -8.36 -27.25
CA MET A 551 -5.86 -9.30 -26.32
C MET A 551 -6.38 -9.10 -24.90
N ILE A 552 -6.41 -10.20 -24.15
CA ILE A 552 -6.60 -10.17 -22.71
C ILE A 552 -5.24 -10.16 -22.04
N LEU A 553 -4.89 -9.04 -21.45
CA LEU A 553 -3.67 -8.92 -20.66
C LEU A 553 -3.93 -9.37 -19.21
N SER A 554 -2.91 -9.88 -18.56
CA SER A 554 -2.94 -10.28 -17.16
C SER A 554 -1.63 -9.88 -16.50
N TYR A 555 -1.72 -9.26 -15.35
CA TYR A 555 -0.55 -8.93 -14.53
C TYR A 555 -0.24 -10.08 -13.58
N TRP A 556 1.05 -10.32 -13.35
CA TRP A 556 1.53 -11.48 -12.62
C TRP A 556 2.44 -11.08 -11.46
N TRP A 557 2.13 -11.57 -10.27
CA TRP A 557 2.93 -11.28 -9.08
C TRP A 557 3.55 -12.55 -8.50
N LEU A 558 4.87 -12.58 -8.43
CA LEU A 558 5.62 -13.61 -7.70
C LEU A 558 5.49 -13.45 -6.18
N THR A 559 5.23 -12.24 -5.71
CA THR A 559 5.15 -11.89 -4.29
C THR A 559 3.71 -11.86 -3.76
N GLY A 560 2.75 -12.26 -4.57
CA GLY A 560 1.31 -12.12 -4.28
C GLY A 560 0.73 -13.10 -3.26
N ALA A 561 1.49 -14.13 -2.85
CA ALA A 561 1.05 -15.13 -1.89
C ALA A 561 2.20 -15.58 -0.98
N VAL A 562 1.97 -15.64 0.33
CA VAL A 562 2.95 -16.11 1.33
C VAL A 562 3.51 -17.50 1.03
N THR A 563 2.75 -18.31 0.31
CA THR A 563 3.12 -19.69 -0.06
C THR A 563 4.02 -19.80 -1.28
N GLY A 564 4.49 -18.70 -1.87
CA GLY A 564 5.28 -18.68 -3.10
C GLY A 564 4.48 -19.00 -4.38
N ARG A 565 3.15 -19.08 -4.29
CA ARG A 565 2.31 -19.30 -5.47
C ARG A 565 2.22 -18.02 -6.30
N LEU A 566 2.30 -18.18 -7.61
CA LEU A 566 2.05 -17.09 -8.55
C LEU A 566 0.61 -16.60 -8.43
N ARG A 567 0.42 -15.30 -8.44
CA ARG A 567 -0.89 -14.64 -8.47
C ARG A 567 -1.04 -13.86 -9.77
N SER A 568 -2.24 -13.83 -10.32
CA SER A 568 -2.55 -12.95 -11.44
C SER A 568 -3.78 -12.07 -11.19
N SER A 569 -3.87 -10.95 -11.89
CA SER A 569 -4.99 -10.00 -11.83
C SER A 569 -5.21 -9.35 -13.19
N GLY A 570 -6.41 -8.84 -13.42
CA GLY A 570 -6.71 -7.97 -14.56
C GLY A 570 -6.33 -6.50 -14.33
N ARG A 571 -5.80 -6.18 -13.16
CA ARG A 571 -5.36 -4.82 -12.80
C ARG A 571 -3.86 -4.84 -12.55
N ASP A 572 -3.20 -3.74 -12.91
CA ASP A 572 -1.79 -3.54 -12.61
C ASP A 572 -1.51 -3.38 -11.09
N GLU A 573 -0.28 -3.14 -10.72
CA GLU A 573 0.13 -2.97 -9.31
C GLU A 573 -0.53 -1.75 -8.65
N GLU A 574 -0.84 -0.73 -9.42
CA GLU A 574 -1.53 0.49 -8.97
C GLU A 574 -3.06 0.29 -8.89
N GLY A 575 -3.56 -0.88 -9.28
CA GLY A 575 -4.98 -1.23 -9.28
C GLY A 575 -5.76 -0.65 -10.46
N VAL A 576 -5.08 -0.15 -11.49
CA VAL A 576 -5.70 0.39 -12.71
C VAL A 576 -6.19 -0.76 -13.58
N ASP A 577 -7.46 -0.69 -14.00
CA ASP A 577 -8.08 -1.64 -14.92
C ASP A 577 -7.79 -1.22 -16.36
N LYS A 578 -6.82 -1.87 -17.00
CA LYS A 578 -6.46 -1.67 -18.41
C LYS A 578 -7.15 -2.68 -19.33
N GLY A 579 -8.32 -3.18 -18.94
CA GLY A 579 -9.08 -4.18 -19.71
C GLY A 579 -8.58 -5.61 -19.51
N GLY A 580 -7.75 -5.85 -18.51
CA GLY A 580 -7.18 -7.16 -18.22
C GLY A 580 -8.10 -8.10 -17.45
N MET A 581 -7.67 -9.35 -17.32
CA MET A 581 -8.38 -10.41 -16.57
C MET A 581 -7.39 -11.30 -15.82
N ASN A 582 -7.89 -11.91 -14.73
CA ASN A 582 -7.13 -12.95 -14.04
C ASN A 582 -7.16 -14.26 -14.84
N LEU A 583 -6.10 -14.55 -15.58
CA LEU A 583 -6.00 -15.72 -16.43
C LEU A 583 -5.84 -17.05 -15.64
N GLN A 584 -5.39 -17.01 -14.38
CA GLN A 584 -5.33 -18.22 -13.53
C GLN A 584 -6.71 -18.76 -13.14
N ASN A 585 -7.73 -17.92 -13.17
CA ASN A 585 -9.09 -18.26 -12.77
C ASN A 585 -10.03 -18.45 -13.98
N LEU A 586 -9.51 -18.78 -15.15
CA LEU A 586 -10.34 -19.06 -16.31
C LEU A 586 -11.29 -20.20 -16.01
N HIS A 587 -12.53 -20.07 -16.49
CA HIS A 587 -13.57 -21.06 -16.28
C HIS A 587 -13.20 -22.38 -16.98
N GLY A 588 -13.37 -23.53 -16.29
CA GLY A 588 -13.02 -24.85 -16.82
C GLY A 588 -13.86 -25.32 -18.02
N ASN A 589 -14.93 -24.62 -18.37
CA ASN A 589 -15.80 -24.98 -19.49
C ASN A 589 -15.10 -24.72 -20.82
N SER A 590 -15.04 -25.73 -21.68
CA SER A 590 -14.41 -25.67 -22.99
C SER A 590 -14.99 -24.59 -23.90
N PHE A 591 -16.32 -24.40 -23.86
CA PHE A 591 -16.99 -23.37 -24.64
C PHE A 591 -16.48 -21.95 -24.32
N ILE A 592 -16.25 -21.65 -23.04
CA ILE A 592 -15.71 -20.35 -22.62
C ILE A 592 -14.21 -20.23 -22.95
N LYS A 593 -13.47 -21.32 -22.84
CA LYS A 593 -12.06 -21.34 -23.23
C LYS A 593 -11.85 -21.16 -24.73
N ASN A 594 -12.73 -21.69 -25.54
CA ASN A 594 -12.65 -21.60 -26.99
C ASN A 594 -12.97 -20.19 -27.54
N ILE A 595 -13.38 -19.27 -26.67
CA ILE A 595 -13.44 -17.83 -27.01
C ILE A 595 -12.03 -17.20 -27.03
N LEU A 596 -11.06 -17.88 -26.43
CA LEU A 596 -9.66 -17.43 -26.40
C LEU A 596 -8.85 -18.25 -27.39
N VAL A 597 -8.18 -17.58 -28.28
CA VAL A 597 -7.33 -18.17 -29.30
C VAL A 597 -5.94 -17.58 -29.25
N SER A 598 -4.96 -18.33 -29.73
CA SER A 598 -3.62 -17.79 -29.93
C SER A 598 -3.61 -16.82 -31.11
N ASP A 599 -2.74 -15.83 -31.06
CA ASP A 599 -2.51 -14.96 -32.22
C ASP A 599 -1.94 -15.82 -33.37
N PRO A 600 -2.59 -15.82 -34.56
CA PRO A 600 -2.11 -16.59 -35.68
C PRO A 600 -0.73 -16.13 -36.20
N ASN A 601 -0.33 -14.91 -35.85
CA ASN A 601 0.98 -14.36 -36.17
C ASN A 601 2.05 -14.78 -35.15
N TRP A 602 1.66 -15.41 -34.06
CA TRP A 602 2.59 -15.92 -33.05
C TRP A 602 2.77 -17.42 -33.20
N ARG A 603 3.97 -17.83 -33.47
CA ARG A 603 4.40 -19.24 -33.35
C ARG A 603 5.33 -19.31 -32.17
N ILE A 604 4.95 -20.03 -31.14
CA ILE A 604 5.89 -20.36 -30.07
C ILE A 604 6.80 -21.43 -30.60
N ALA A 605 8.01 -21.08 -30.82
CA ALA A 605 9.06 -22.00 -31.16
C ALA A 605 9.46 -22.70 -29.88
N TYR A 606 9.17 -23.94 -29.85
CA TYR A 606 9.66 -24.82 -28.82
C TYR A 606 10.68 -25.76 -29.46
N ASP A 607 11.82 -25.69 -28.91
CA ASP A 607 12.90 -26.57 -29.27
C ASP A 607 13.03 -27.62 -28.20
N GLY A 608 12.46 -28.78 -28.41
CA GLY A 608 12.57 -29.91 -27.50
C GLY A 608 14.00 -30.44 -27.38
N ASN A 609 14.83 -30.16 -28.38
CA ASN A 609 16.27 -30.27 -28.36
C ASN A 609 16.89 -28.95 -28.73
N SER A 610 16.26 -27.91 -28.29
CA SER A 610 16.58 -26.54 -28.59
C SER A 610 16.41 -26.22 -30.06
N LYS A 611 15.66 -26.97 -30.77
CA LYS A 611 15.28 -26.64 -32.14
C LYS A 611 13.97 -25.93 -32.09
N GLN A 612 14.09 -24.74 -32.34
CA GLN A 612 13.01 -23.92 -32.14
C GLN A 612 12.69 -23.12 -33.34
N THR A 613 11.51 -22.76 -33.45
CA THR A 613 11.14 -21.87 -34.51
C THR A 613 10.04 -20.98 -34.03
N ASP A 614 10.15 -19.78 -34.38
CA ASP A 614 9.15 -18.86 -34.08
C ASP A 614 8.95 -17.84 -35.14
N LYS A 615 7.82 -17.27 -35.17
CA LYS A 615 7.54 -16.17 -36.08
C LYS A 615 6.81 -15.07 -35.36
#